data_86a545ff010555a73e374285d182640f
#
_entry.id   86a545ff010555a73e374285d182640f
#
_cell.length_a   1.000
_cell.length_b   1.000
_cell.length_c   1.000
_cell.angle_alpha   90.00
_cell.angle_beta   90.00
_cell.angle_gamma   90.00
#
_symmetry.space_group_name_H-M   'P 1'
#
loop_
_entity.id
_entity.type
_entity.pdbx_description
1 polymer ?
#
loop_
_entity_poly.entity_id
_entity_poly.type
_entity_poly.pdbx_seq_one_letter_code
_entity_poly.pdbx_strand_id
1 'polypeptide(L)'
;MTQNDSHEPVTFTDKRRIDPVTGEVRESTSGPAPSGPEPEAPPAAAAESDEAVELKATLQRVKAEYDNYRKRSVRQEQAAAERAKAGVAAQLVPVLDDLERARNHGDLETGPLKSVADKLNTALENIGLVAFGAEGDPFDPSLHEAVQHEGDGSNPVIGTVMRQGYKIGDHILRHALVGVIDTVPESDTVDETVGSGDENASTNAESNE
;
A
#
# COMPACT_ATOMS: atom_id res chain seq x y z
N MET A 1 -58.67 6.92 -55.98
CA MET A 1 -57.79 6.04 -55.19
C MET A 1 -57.52 6.77 -53.93
N THR A 2 -58.26 6.53 -52.89
CA THR A 2 -58.18 7.15 -51.57
C THR A 2 -57.62 6.10 -50.63
N GLN A 3 -56.37 6.32 -50.16
CA GLN A 3 -55.76 5.53 -49.08
C GLN A 3 -56.43 5.96 -47.77
N ASN A 4 -57.07 5.02 -47.14
CA ASN A 4 -57.65 5.13 -45.81
C ASN A 4 -56.59 4.75 -44.78
N ASP A 5 -55.94 5.77 -44.21
CA ASP A 5 -55.01 5.59 -43.09
C ASP A 5 -55.83 5.58 -41.78
N SER A 6 -56.30 4.43 -41.39
CA SER A 6 -56.91 4.22 -40.06
C SER A 6 -55.82 4.08 -39.01
N HIS A 7 -55.35 5.19 -38.46
CA HIS A 7 -54.63 5.22 -37.22
C HIS A 7 -55.58 4.83 -36.08
N GLU A 8 -55.51 3.58 -35.66
CA GLU A 8 -56.13 3.18 -34.39
C GLU A 8 -55.39 3.87 -33.22
N PRO A 9 -56.12 4.57 -32.35
CA PRO A 9 -55.49 5.20 -31.20
C PRO A 9 -55.00 4.16 -30.24
N VAL A 10 -53.68 4.15 -30.01
CA VAL A 10 -53.05 3.30 -28.99
C VAL A 10 -53.42 3.87 -27.62
N THR A 11 -54.33 3.18 -26.92
CA THR A 11 -54.72 3.52 -25.55
C THR A 11 -53.66 2.99 -24.58
N PHE A 12 -52.91 3.89 -23.99
CA PHE A 12 -51.98 3.55 -22.87
C PHE A 12 -52.77 3.53 -21.56
N THR A 13 -52.93 2.36 -20.96
CA THR A 13 -53.51 2.23 -19.63
C THR A 13 -52.33 2.29 -18.62
N ASP A 14 -52.19 3.39 -17.91
CA ASP A 14 -51.21 3.53 -16.85
C ASP A 14 -51.65 2.71 -15.62
N LYS A 15 -50.90 1.63 -15.33
CA LYS A 15 -51.13 0.73 -14.21
C LYS A 15 -50.43 1.17 -12.92
N ARG A 16 -49.89 2.39 -12.86
CA ARG A 16 -49.22 2.89 -11.65
C ARG A 16 -50.26 3.19 -10.56
N ARG A 17 -50.00 2.75 -9.38
CA ARG A 17 -50.85 2.98 -8.19
C ARG A 17 -50.77 4.42 -7.65
N ILE A 18 -49.76 5.16 -8.05
CA ILE A 18 -49.48 6.53 -7.58
C ILE A 18 -49.52 7.45 -8.82
N ASP A 19 -50.24 8.55 -8.74
CA ASP A 19 -50.28 9.57 -9.78
C ASP A 19 -48.92 10.30 -9.82
N PRO A 20 -48.23 10.33 -10.96
CA PRO A 20 -46.90 10.92 -11.07
C PRO A 20 -46.87 12.45 -10.93
N VAL A 21 -48.02 13.11 -11.00
CA VAL A 21 -48.14 14.59 -10.94
C VAL A 21 -48.58 15.06 -9.56
N THR A 22 -49.55 14.37 -8.93
CA THR A 22 -50.11 14.76 -7.61
C THR A 22 -49.55 13.94 -6.44
N GLY A 23 -48.95 12.79 -6.69
CA GLY A 23 -48.42 11.91 -5.64
C GLY A 23 -49.48 11.17 -4.85
N GLU A 24 -50.76 11.26 -5.21
CA GLU A 24 -51.87 10.61 -4.52
C GLU A 24 -52.07 9.17 -4.98
N VAL A 25 -52.47 8.30 -4.04
CA VAL A 25 -52.77 6.90 -4.29
C VAL A 25 -54.13 6.79 -4.94
N ARG A 26 -54.22 6.31 -6.17
CA ARG A 26 -55.49 6.06 -6.87
C ARG A 26 -56.21 4.87 -6.20
N GLU A 27 -57.41 5.10 -5.72
CA GLU A 27 -58.26 4.01 -5.21
C GLU A 27 -58.67 3.11 -6.37
N SER A 28 -58.29 1.81 -6.24
CA SER A 28 -58.77 0.81 -7.18
C SER A 28 -60.26 0.54 -6.91
N THR A 29 -61.11 0.87 -7.86
CA THR A 29 -62.53 0.44 -7.86
C THR A 29 -62.57 -1.09 -7.92
N SER A 30 -62.67 -1.72 -6.74
CA SER A 30 -62.95 -3.13 -6.60
C SER A 30 -64.44 -3.40 -6.92
N GLY A 31 -64.72 -3.73 -8.19
CA GLY A 31 -65.98 -4.33 -8.54
C GLY A 31 -66.01 -5.80 -8.05
N PRO A 32 -67.18 -6.36 -7.67
CA PRO A 32 -67.26 -7.76 -7.23
C PRO A 32 -66.79 -8.69 -8.34
N ALA A 33 -65.85 -9.55 -7.99
CA ALA A 33 -65.33 -10.56 -8.90
C ALA A 33 -66.40 -11.63 -9.18
N PRO A 34 -66.61 -12.04 -10.43
CA PRO A 34 -67.43 -13.18 -10.75
C PRO A 34 -66.67 -14.44 -10.28
N SER A 35 -67.37 -15.26 -9.45
CA SER A 35 -66.92 -16.58 -9.05
C SER A 35 -66.98 -17.53 -10.28
N GLY A 36 -65.88 -17.61 -11.02
CA GLY A 36 -65.64 -18.64 -12.04
C GLY A 36 -64.55 -19.59 -11.55
N PRO A 37 -64.47 -20.83 -12.05
CA PRO A 37 -63.41 -21.73 -11.69
C PRO A 37 -62.07 -21.10 -12.00
N GLU A 38 -61.15 -21.18 -11.04
CA GLU A 38 -59.78 -20.70 -11.10
C GLU A 38 -59.10 -21.25 -12.36
N PRO A 39 -58.68 -20.40 -13.32
CA PRO A 39 -57.96 -20.89 -14.48
C PRO A 39 -56.61 -21.46 -13.99
N GLU A 40 -56.40 -22.78 -14.17
CA GLU A 40 -55.06 -23.35 -14.08
C GLU A 40 -54.12 -22.48 -14.92
N ALA A 41 -53.09 -21.90 -14.23
CA ALA A 41 -52.11 -21.10 -14.90
C ALA A 41 -51.45 -21.93 -16.01
N PRO A 42 -51.37 -21.43 -17.25
CA PRO A 42 -50.80 -22.21 -18.33
C PRO A 42 -49.34 -22.56 -18.02
N PRO A 43 -48.87 -23.77 -18.37
CA PRO A 43 -47.48 -24.24 -18.07
C PRO A 43 -46.40 -23.32 -18.66
N ALA A 44 -46.73 -22.46 -19.59
CA ALA A 44 -45.84 -21.42 -20.15
C ALA A 44 -45.43 -20.34 -19.12
N ALA A 45 -46.36 -19.96 -18.21
CA ALA A 45 -46.04 -18.92 -17.21
C ALA A 45 -45.08 -19.42 -16.10
N ALA A 46 -45.10 -20.75 -15.81
CA ALA A 46 -44.16 -21.38 -14.90
C ALA A 46 -42.76 -21.49 -15.52
N ALA A 47 -42.69 -21.87 -16.81
CA ALA A 47 -41.43 -21.94 -17.54
C ALA A 47 -40.77 -20.55 -17.71
N GLU A 48 -41.54 -19.50 -17.96
CA GLU A 48 -41.02 -18.11 -18.00
C GLU A 48 -40.54 -17.63 -16.64
N SER A 49 -41.15 -18.09 -15.53
CA SER A 49 -40.69 -17.76 -14.18
C SER A 49 -39.38 -18.47 -13.82
N ASP A 50 -39.19 -19.70 -14.22
CA ASP A 50 -37.99 -20.49 -13.98
C ASP A 50 -36.81 -19.93 -14.80
N GLU A 51 -37.01 -19.59 -16.08
CA GLU A 51 -36.03 -18.92 -16.92
C GLU A 51 -35.63 -17.56 -16.35
N ALA A 52 -36.56 -16.77 -15.85
CA ALA A 52 -36.29 -15.50 -15.20
C ALA A 52 -35.46 -15.65 -13.92
N VAL A 53 -35.64 -16.74 -13.14
CA VAL A 53 -34.85 -17.05 -11.97
C VAL A 53 -33.44 -17.45 -12.37
N GLU A 54 -33.26 -18.28 -13.37
CA GLU A 54 -31.95 -18.68 -13.89
C GLU A 54 -31.17 -17.50 -14.47
N LEU A 55 -31.85 -16.61 -15.21
CA LEU A 55 -31.25 -15.39 -15.74
C LEU A 55 -30.78 -14.46 -14.61
N LYS A 56 -31.58 -14.31 -13.55
CA LYS A 56 -31.20 -13.51 -12.38
C LYS A 56 -29.96 -14.10 -11.66
N ALA A 57 -29.95 -15.42 -11.47
CA ALA A 57 -28.79 -16.09 -10.86
C ALA A 57 -27.53 -15.93 -11.73
N THR A 58 -27.67 -16.06 -13.04
CA THR A 58 -26.57 -15.84 -14.00
C THR A 58 -26.08 -14.39 -13.96
N LEU A 59 -26.98 -13.39 -13.95
CA LEU A 59 -26.62 -12.00 -13.82
C LEU A 59 -25.91 -11.69 -12.50
N GLN A 60 -26.36 -12.27 -11.39
CA GLN A 60 -25.69 -12.09 -10.08
C GLN A 60 -24.28 -12.67 -10.12
N ARG A 61 -24.10 -13.85 -10.71
CA ARG A 61 -22.79 -14.47 -10.88
C ARG A 61 -21.87 -13.65 -11.73
N VAL A 62 -22.32 -13.22 -12.92
CA VAL A 62 -21.54 -12.39 -13.85
C VAL A 62 -21.17 -11.06 -13.20
N LYS A 63 -22.10 -10.44 -12.45
CA LYS A 63 -21.81 -9.22 -11.70
C LYS A 63 -20.72 -9.44 -10.66
N ALA A 64 -20.78 -10.53 -9.89
CA ALA A 64 -19.77 -10.86 -8.90
C ALA A 64 -18.40 -11.14 -9.54
N GLU A 65 -18.38 -11.85 -10.66
CA GLU A 65 -17.17 -12.10 -11.46
C GLU A 65 -16.57 -10.79 -12.00
N TYR A 66 -17.42 -9.90 -12.52
CA TYR A 66 -17.00 -8.59 -13.01
C TYR A 66 -16.43 -7.70 -11.89
N ASP A 67 -17.08 -7.66 -10.72
CA ASP A 67 -16.57 -6.91 -9.55
C ASP A 67 -15.22 -7.44 -9.09
N ASN A 68 -15.04 -8.76 -9.07
CA ASN A 68 -13.76 -9.39 -8.75
C ASN A 68 -12.69 -9.10 -9.81
N TYR A 69 -13.06 -9.18 -11.09
CA TYR A 69 -12.18 -8.82 -12.21
C TYR A 69 -11.71 -7.37 -12.10
N ARG A 70 -12.64 -6.43 -11.88
CA ARG A 70 -12.32 -5.02 -11.73
C ARG A 70 -11.35 -4.75 -10.59
N LYS A 71 -11.59 -5.35 -9.41
CA LYS A 71 -10.68 -5.22 -8.27
C LYS A 71 -9.29 -5.78 -8.58
N ARG A 72 -9.23 -6.93 -9.25
CA ARG A 72 -7.96 -7.54 -9.66
C ARG A 72 -7.23 -6.69 -10.70
N SER A 73 -7.95 -6.16 -11.71
CA SER A 73 -7.39 -5.31 -12.75
C SER A 73 -6.74 -4.06 -12.18
N VAL A 74 -7.40 -3.34 -11.26
CA VAL A 74 -6.84 -2.16 -10.59
C VAL A 74 -5.57 -2.51 -9.82
N ARG A 75 -5.56 -3.62 -9.06
CA ARG A 75 -4.36 -4.05 -8.34
C ARG A 75 -3.21 -4.41 -9.29
N GLN A 76 -3.52 -5.08 -10.40
CA GLN A 76 -2.52 -5.44 -11.41
C GLN A 76 -1.92 -4.21 -12.10
N GLU A 77 -2.74 -3.19 -12.38
CA GLU A 77 -2.30 -1.93 -12.96
C GLU A 77 -1.37 -1.18 -12.00
N GLN A 78 -1.75 -1.07 -10.73
CA GLN A 78 -0.90 -0.47 -9.69
C GLN A 78 0.43 -1.21 -9.55
N ALA A 79 0.39 -2.53 -9.43
CA ALA A 79 1.60 -3.35 -9.34
C ALA A 79 2.48 -3.28 -10.61
N ALA A 80 1.88 -3.10 -11.79
CA ALA A 80 2.63 -2.89 -13.03
C ALA A 80 3.33 -1.52 -13.04
N ALA A 81 2.64 -0.48 -12.57
CA ALA A 81 3.21 0.86 -12.45
C ALA A 81 4.38 0.90 -11.45
N GLU A 82 4.23 0.24 -10.30
CA GLU A 82 5.31 0.14 -9.30
C GLU A 82 6.52 -0.64 -9.84
N ARG A 83 6.29 -1.77 -10.50
CA ARG A 83 7.37 -2.53 -11.15
C ARG A 83 8.08 -1.74 -12.25
N ALA A 84 7.34 -0.94 -13.02
CA ALA A 84 7.94 -0.08 -14.03
C ALA A 84 8.83 1.00 -13.40
N LYS A 85 8.37 1.67 -12.34
CA LYS A 85 9.17 2.63 -11.57
C LYS A 85 10.42 1.97 -11.01
N ALA A 86 10.27 0.81 -10.38
CA ALA A 86 11.36 0.02 -9.83
C ALA A 86 12.40 -0.35 -10.92
N GLY A 87 11.95 -0.76 -12.09
CA GLY A 87 12.82 -1.09 -13.22
C GLY A 87 13.64 0.10 -13.72
N VAL A 88 13.05 1.29 -13.80
CA VAL A 88 13.78 2.51 -14.17
C VAL A 88 14.77 2.90 -13.08
N ALA A 89 14.33 2.91 -11.81
CA ALA A 89 15.20 3.27 -10.69
C ALA A 89 16.40 2.32 -10.58
N ALA A 90 16.22 1.03 -10.79
CA ALA A 90 17.29 0.04 -10.76
C ALA A 90 18.41 0.35 -11.76
N GLN A 91 18.08 0.95 -12.92
CA GLN A 91 19.10 1.38 -13.90
C GLN A 91 19.90 2.60 -13.44
N LEU A 92 19.37 3.37 -12.49
CA LEU A 92 20.02 4.56 -11.95
C LEU A 92 20.82 4.27 -10.67
N VAL A 93 20.62 3.11 -10.05
CA VAL A 93 21.36 2.73 -8.83
C VAL A 93 22.89 2.80 -9.01
N PRO A 94 23.49 2.35 -10.12
CA PRO A 94 24.94 2.51 -10.32
C PRO A 94 25.41 3.97 -10.33
N VAL A 95 24.56 4.88 -10.85
CA VAL A 95 24.86 6.32 -10.86
C VAL A 95 24.83 6.88 -9.42
N LEU A 96 23.90 6.41 -8.60
CA LEU A 96 23.85 6.78 -7.18
C LEU A 96 25.11 6.30 -6.44
N ASP A 97 25.58 5.09 -6.72
CA ASP A 97 26.83 4.56 -6.13
C ASP A 97 28.04 5.41 -6.52
N ASP A 98 28.11 5.87 -7.76
CA ASP A 98 29.19 6.73 -8.23
C ASP A 98 29.12 8.12 -7.56
N LEU A 99 27.91 8.66 -7.39
CA LEU A 99 27.71 9.93 -6.67
C LEU A 99 28.05 9.80 -5.18
N GLU A 100 27.68 8.68 -4.55
CA GLU A 100 28.04 8.42 -3.16
C GLU A 100 29.56 8.28 -2.99
N ARG A 101 30.21 7.56 -3.88
CA ARG A 101 31.68 7.47 -3.92
C ARG A 101 32.32 8.84 -4.08
N ALA A 102 31.84 9.68 -5.02
CA ALA A 102 32.35 11.03 -5.20
C ALA A 102 32.11 11.92 -3.97
N ARG A 103 30.99 11.74 -3.24
CA ARG A 103 30.72 12.41 -1.97
C ARG A 103 31.72 12.01 -0.90
N ASN A 104 32.01 10.71 -0.77
CA ASN A 104 32.98 10.19 0.19
C ASN A 104 34.43 10.63 -0.11
N HIS A 105 34.74 10.93 -1.37
CA HIS A 105 36.02 11.52 -1.77
C HIS A 105 36.08 13.05 -1.62
N GLY A 106 34.96 13.71 -1.27
CA GLY A 106 34.90 15.17 -1.13
C GLY A 106 34.63 15.92 -2.44
N ASP A 107 34.49 15.21 -3.58
CA ASP A 107 34.30 15.84 -4.91
C ASP A 107 32.91 16.51 -5.06
N LEU A 108 31.97 16.16 -4.18
CA LEU A 108 30.60 16.70 -4.17
C LEU A 108 30.31 17.69 -3.04
N GLU A 109 31.33 18.17 -2.32
CA GLU A 109 31.10 19.12 -1.22
C GLU A 109 30.66 20.50 -1.73
N THR A 110 31.20 20.93 -2.88
CA THR A 110 30.90 22.23 -3.49
C THR A 110 30.76 22.11 -5.01
N GLY A 111 30.11 23.10 -5.61
CA GLY A 111 30.03 23.21 -7.07
C GLY A 111 28.74 22.73 -7.71
N PRO A 112 28.63 22.81 -9.05
CA PRO A 112 27.40 22.52 -9.77
C PRO A 112 27.02 21.03 -9.73
N LEU A 113 28.00 20.14 -9.58
CA LEU A 113 27.77 18.68 -9.53
C LEU A 113 26.99 18.29 -8.27
N LYS A 114 27.25 18.94 -7.13
CA LYS A 114 26.47 18.76 -5.90
C LYS A 114 24.99 19.02 -6.13
N SER A 115 24.66 20.15 -6.77
CA SER A 115 23.26 20.52 -7.00
C SER A 115 22.55 19.55 -7.96
N VAL A 116 23.27 18.93 -8.89
CA VAL A 116 22.72 17.90 -9.78
C VAL A 116 22.49 16.60 -9.01
N ALA A 117 23.43 16.18 -8.18
CA ALA A 117 23.31 14.99 -7.34
C ALA A 117 22.12 15.12 -6.37
N ASP A 118 21.98 16.26 -5.69
CA ASP A 118 20.88 16.51 -4.76
C ASP A 118 19.52 16.51 -5.46
N LYS A 119 19.44 17.12 -6.67
CA LYS A 119 18.21 17.08 -7.48
C LYS A 119 17.86 15.68 -7.96
N LEU A 120 18.85 14.88 -8.34
CA LEU A 120 18.63 13.49 -8.74
C LEU A 120 18.10 12.67 -7.57
N ASN A 121 18.73 12.77 -6.38
CA ASN A 121 18.26 12.10 -5.18
C ASN A 121 16.82 12.50 -4.85
N THR A 122 16.51 13.79 -4.80
CA THR A 122 15.16 14.29 -4.55
C THR A 122 14.15 13.78 -5.58
N ALA A 123 14.53 13.73 -6.86
CA ALA A 123 13.65 13.19 -7.91
C ALA A 123 13.36 11.71 -7.72
N LEU A 124 14.35 10.92 -7.30
CA LEU A 124 14.20 9.50 -7.03
C LEU A 124 13.40 9.24 -5.75
N GLU A 125 13.61 10.03 -4.70
CA GLU A 125 12.79 9.99 -3.49
C GLU A 125 11.32 10.29 -3.78
N ASN A 126 11.04 11.26 -4.64
CA ASN A 126 9.68 11.62 -5.06
C ASN A 126 8.95 10.49 -5.80
N ILE A 127 9.65 9.61 -6.48
CA ILE A 127 9.05 8.41 -7.10
C ILE A 127 8.95 7.23 -6.12
N GLY A 128 9.43 7.40 -4.87
CA GLY A 128 9.34 6.45 -3.78
C GLY A 128 10.58 5.59 -3.57
N LEU A 129 11.75 5.98 -4.11
CA LEU A 129 13.03 5.33 -3.81
C LEU A 129 13.42 5.63 -2.35
N VAL A 130 13.73 4.57 -1.61
CA VAL A 130 14.20 4.66 -0.22
C VAL A 130 15.52 3.91 -0.12
N ALA A 131 16.54 4.60 0.36
CA ALA A 131 17.81 3.99 0.76
C ALA A 131 17.65 3.33 2.15
N PHE A 132 18.33 2.23 2.39
CA PHE A 132 18.35 1.55 3.68
C PHE A 132 19.70 0.91 3.94
N GLY A 133 19.90 0.47 5.19
CA GLY A 133 21.16 -0.11 5.66
C GLY A 133 22.11 0.99 6.13
N ALA A 134 21.68 1.78 7.12
CA ALA A 134 22.55 2.74 7.81
C ALA A 134 23.33 2.03 8.95
N GLU A 135 24.47 2.58 9.31
CA GLU A 135 25.23 2.11 10.48
C GLU A 135 24.39 2.27 11.75
N GLY A 136 24.39 1.24 12.59
CA GLY A 136 23.57 1.16 13.79
C GLY A 136 22.16 0.59 13.60
N ASP A 137 21.69 0.42 12.35
CA ASP A 137 20.42 -0.25 12.10
C ASP A 137 20.47 -1.72 12.50
N PRO A 138 19.37 -2.32 12.97
CA PRO A 138 19.31 -3.75 13.24
C PRO A 138 19.50 -4.55 11.93
N PHE A 139 20.26 -5.62 12.02
CA PHE A 139 20.50 -6.49 10.86
C PHE A 139 19.23 -7.29 10.52
N ASP A 140 18.78 -7.20 9.29
CA ASP A 140 17.67 -7.98 8.74
C ASP A 140 18.14 -8.76 7.50
N PRO A 141 18.18 -10.10 7.56
CA PRO A 141 18.62 -10.92 6.43
C PRO A 141 17.77 -10.75 5.15
N SER A 142 16.54 -10.24 5.27
CA SER A 142 15.67 -9.98 4.12
C SER A 142 16.05 -8.72 3.35
N LEU A 143 16.77 -7.79 3.96
CA LEU A 143 17.16 -6.49 3.42
C LEU A 143 18.67 -6.37 3.23
N HIS A 144 19.45 -7.05 4.07
CA HIS A 144 20.89 -6.87 4.19
C HIS A 144 21.63 -8.14 3.80
N GLU A 145 22.75 -8.00 3.11
CA GLU A 145 23.71 -9.05 2.80
C GLU A 145 24.95 -8.82 3.65
N ALA A 146 25.16 -9.69 4.65
CA ALA A 146 26.32 -9.62 5.51
C ALA A 146 27.54 -10.22 4.81
N VAL A 147 28.61 -9.42 4.66
CA VAL A 147 29.90 -9.87 4.11
C VAL A 147 30.84 -10.29 5.23
N GLN A 148 30.75 -9.64 6.35
CA GLN A 148 31.57 -9.84 7.53
C GLN A 148 30.69 -9.77 8.77
N HIS A 149 30.98 -10.63 9.75
CA HIS A 149 30.32 -10.62 11.03
C HIS A 149 31.38 -10.71 12.15
N GLU A 150 31.30 -9.76 13.08
CA GLU A 150 32.15 -9.73 14.27
C GLU A 150 31.26 -9.81 15.50
N GLY A 151 31.38 -10.90 16.25
CA GLY A 151 30.61 -11.15 17.47
C GLY A 151 30.03 -12.56 17.55
N ASP A 152 29.17 -12.79 18.53
CA ASP A 152 28.56 -14.10 18.83
C ASP A 152 27.16 -14.28 18.24
N GLY A 153 26.60 -13.25 17.60
CA GLY A 153 25.29 -13.26 16.97
C GLY A 153 24.11 -12.96 17.90
N SER A 154 24.37 -12.46 19.11
CA SER A 154 23.29 -12.23 20.09
C SER A 154 22.48 -10.99 19.80
N ASN A 155 23.06 -9.94 19.24
CA ASN A 155 22.36 -8.71 18.90
C ASN A 155 22.99 -8.03 17.67
N PRO A 156 22.78 -8.61 16.47
CA PRO A 156 23.45 -8.17 15.25
C PRO A 156 22.91 -6.81 14.78
N VAL A 157 23.82 -5.87 14.59
CA VAL A 157 23.56 -4.56 14.00
C VAL A 157 24.53 -4.29 12.85
N ILE A 158 24.19 -3.33 12.02
CA ILE A 158 25.05 -2.87 10.93
C ILE A 158 26.20 -2.06 11.52
N GLY A 159 27.42 -2.58 11.44
CA GLY A 159 28.63 -1.87 11.88
C GLY A 159 29.23 -1.02 10.80
N THR A 160 29.27 -1.52 9.55
CA THR A 160 29.83 -0.82 8.41
C THR A 160 28.99 -1.04 7.17
N VAL A 161 28.74 0.01 6.41
CA VAL A 161 28.00 -0.05 5.15
C VAL A 161 28.99 0.03 3.98
N MET A 162 29.17 -1.09 3.28
CA MET A 162 30.02 -1.15 2.08
C MET A 162 29.27 -0.63 0.86
N ARG A 163 27.95 -0.87 0.82
CA ARG A 163 27.10 -0.44 -0.29
C ARG A 163 25.64 -0.34 0.20
N GLN A 164 25.01 0.80 -0.04
CA GLN A 164 23.62 1.03 0.37
C GLN A 164 22.64 0.16 -0.41
N GLY A 165 21.59 -0.28 0.30
CA GLY A 165 20.44 -0.94 -0.27
C GLY A 165 19.39 0.09 -0.75
N TYR A 166 18.60 -0.29 -1.74
CA TYR A 166 17.53 0.55 -2.28
C TYR A 166 16.26 -0.24 -2.49
N LYS A 167 15.11 0.36 -2.15
CA LYS A 167 13.77 -0.19 -2.37
C LYS A 167 12.79 0.86 -2.88
N ILE A 168 11.75 0.41 -3.60
CA ILE A 168 10.58 1.23 -3.97
C ILE A 168 9.33 0.48 -3.50
N GLY A 169 8.57 1.08 -2.56
CA GLY A 169 7.48 0.39 -1.90
C GLY A 169 7.96 -0.94 -1.31
N ASP A 170 7.33 -2.04 -1.72
CA ASP A 170 7.71 -3.40 -1.28
C ASP A 170 8.77 -4.06 -2.16
N HIS A 171 9.20 -3.41 -3.26
CA HIS A 171 10.18 -3.97 -4.18
C HIS A 171 11.60 -3.59 -3.77
N ILE A 172 12.39 -4.58 -3.36
CA ILE A 172 13.83 -4.43 -3.10
C ILE A 172 14.54 -4.42 -4.46
N LEU A 173 15.21 -3.29 -4.78
CA LEU A 173 16.00 -3.16 -5.99
C LEU A 173 17.39 -3.81 -5.81
N ARG A 174 17.93 -3.70 -4.60
CA ARG A 174 19.24 -4.24 -4.22
C ARG A 174 19.36 -4.31 -2.71
N HIS A 175 19.89 -5.39 -2.19
CA HIS A 175 20.23 -5.53 -0.77
C HIS A 175 21.41 -4.62 -0.41
N ALA A 176 21.42 -4.13 0.84
CA ALA A 176 22.58 -3.42 1.36
C ALA A 176 23.68 -4.42 1.67
N LEU A 177 24.92 -4.11 1.26
CA LEU A 177 26.09 -4.91 1.57
C LEU A 177 26.77 -4.34 2.83
N VAL A 178 26.75 -5.11 3.90
CA VAL A 178 27.11 -4.60 5.23
C VAL A 178 28.08 -5.52 5.99
N GLY A 179 28.88 -4.93 6.84
CA GLY A 179 29.57 -5.63 7.93
C GLY A 179 28.70 -5.58 9.17
N VAL A 180 28.49 -6.70 9.82
CA VAL A 180 27.66 -6.85 11.01
C VAL A 180 28.54 -6.95 12.25
N ILE A 181 28.15 -6.24 13.30
CA ILE A 181 28.76 -6.31 14.62
C ILE A 181 27.67 -6.60 15.65
N ASP A 182 28.04 -7.18 16.78
CA ASP A 182 27.12 -7.32 17.89
C ASP A 182 27.22 -6.10 18.81
N THR A 183 26.07 -5.50 19.10
CA THR A 183 26.01 -4.49 20.16
C THR A 183 25.84 -5.18 21.48
N VAL A 184 26.71 -4.87 22.43
CA VAL A 184 26.49 -5.19 23.85
C VAL A 184 25.26 -4.36 24.26
N PRO A 185 24.16 -4.99 24.75
CA PRO A 185 23.07 -4.19 25.29
C PRO A 185 23.68 -3.31 26.41
N GLU A 186 23.43 -2.00 26.35
CA GLU A 186 23.69 -1.10 27.48
C GLU A 186 22.78 -1.52 28.65
N SER A 187 23.15 -2.62 29.30
CA SER A 187 22.63 -2.95 30.60
C SER A 187 23.49 -2.25 31.63
N ASP A 188 22.92 -1.17 32.16
CA ASP A 188 23.26 -0.63 33.48
C ASP A 188 24.75 -0.43 33.75
N THR A 189 25.31 0.67 33.28
CA THR A 189 26.29 1.37 34.07
C THR A 189 25.57 1.89 35.31
N VAL A 190 25.29 0.99 36.25
CA VAL A 190 25.05 1.40 37.63
C VAL A 190 26.29 2.18 38.03
N ASP A 191 26.09 3.45 38.20
CA ASP A 191 27.00 4.37 38.90
C ASP A 191 27.33 3.77 40.27
N GLU A 192 28.39 2.95 40.34
CA GLU A 192 29.02 2.58 41.57
C GLU A 192 29.94 3.72 42.02
N THR A 193 29.34 4.84 42.37
CA THR A 193 29.92 5.76 43.34
C THR A 193 29.82 5.08 44.69
N VAL A 194 30.70 4.11 44.92
CA VAL A 194 30.99 3.70 46.27
C VAL A 194 31.80 4.81 46.94
N GLY A 195 31.09 5.57 47.75
CA GLY A 195 31.67 6.37 48.78
C GLY A 195 32.58 5.47 49.63
N SER A 196 33.83 5.83 49.69
CA SER A 196 34.67 5.44 50.80
C SER A 196 35.05 6.71 51.51
N GLY A 197 34.29 6.91 52.56
CA GLY A 197 34.63 7.88 53.60
C GLY A 197 35.88 7.49 54.33
N ASP A 198 36.40 8.51 54.81
CA ASP A 198 36.81 8.67 56.19
C ASP A 198 38.27 8.42 56.58
N GLU A 199 38.63 9.43 57.29
CA GLU A 199 39.62 9.50 58.40
C GLU A 199 41.12 9.35 58.05
N ASN A 200 41.83 10.41 58.14
CA ASN A 200 42.48 10.68 59.42
C ASN A 200 43.25 12.00 59.44
N ALA A 201 42.91 12.65 60.48
CA ALA A 201 43.53 13.68 61.21
C ALA A 201 45.07 13.79 61.16
N SER A 202 45.44 15.00 61.35
CA SER A 202 46.43 15.46 62.35
C SER A 202 47.80 15.85 61.84
N THR A 203 47.99 17.05 62.16
CA THR A 203 49.20 17.69 62.77
C THR A 203 50.41 17.97 61.92
N ASN A 204 50.69 19.17 62.02
CA ASN A 204 51.91 19.88 62.45
C ASN A 204 52.52 20.76 61.37
N ALA A 205 52.33 22.04 61.54
CA ALA A 205 53.18 22.97 62.24
C ALA A 205 54.53 23.22 61.55
N GLU A 206 54.68 24.46 61.39
CA GLU A 206 55.91 25.23 61.53
C GLU A 206 56.89 25.38 60.37
N SER A 207 56.99 26.58 60.11
CA SER A 207 58.17 27.43 60.04
C SER A 207 58.97 27.57 58.76
N ASN A 208 58.98 28.79 58.43
CA ASN A 208 60.13 29.64 58.19
C ASN A 208 60.72 29.75 56.80
N GLU A 209 60.75 30.96 56.50
CA GLU A 209 61.56 31.93 55.78
C GLU A 209 61.06 32.36 54.44
#